data_03f3a02750202e4d810c05ecb36be34e
#
_entry.id   03f3a02750202e4d810c05ecb36be34e
#
_cell.length_a   1.000
_cell.length_b   1.000
_cell.length_c   1.000
_cell.angle_alpha   90.00
_cell.angle_beta   90.00
_cell.angle_gamma   90.00
#
_symmetry.space_group_name_H-M   'P 1'
#
loop_
_entity.id
_entity.type
_entity.pdbx_description
1 polymer ?
#
loop_
_entity_poly.entity_id
_entity_poly.type
_entity_poly.pdbx_seq_one_letter_code
_entity_poly.pdbx_strand_id
1 'polypeptide(L)'
;MGDLLGRKVRMVTSVPAGVSYEEVWPELEGFGPDDFYGMLEVTPAADDDAGERILGIPTAMAAPGTLLDLAALHILTTSTLATLAAEHPEGRWDDRRFRPNILFDDGDRPGAYGEDGWIGCDLQIGEQARVHIVAPTPRCVMPTLEQGDLGHDHEILRTVARVNRRQLGELGSFACAGAYAEVVTPGVVRTGDPVTVTSSVVQHSALADAMEMIGAGMRARE
;
A
#
# COMPACT_ATOMS: atom_id res chain seq x y z
N MET A 1 5.53 -11.80 24.12
CA MET A 1 6.11 -10.87 23.14
C MET A 1 7.38 -10.19 23.68
N GLY A 2 7.40 -9.63 24.90
CA GLY A 2 8.60 -9.05 25.50
C GLY A 2 9.78 -10.01 25.61
N ASP A 3 9.53 -11.27 25.99
CA ASP A 3 10.56 -12.30 26.10
C ASP A 3 11.18 -12.65 24.72
N LEU A 4 10.34 -12.66 23.65
CA LEU A 4 10.79 -12.92 22.28
C LEU A 4 11.70 -11.80 21.76
N LEU A 5 11.43 -10.57 22.16
CA LEU A 5 12.19 -9.39 21.71
C LEU A 5 13.31 -8.98 22.65
N GLY A 6 13.51 -9.70 23.77
CA GLY A 6 14.50 -9.39 24.80
C GLY A 6 14.34 -8.02 25.48
N ARG A 7 13.19 -7.36 25.29
CA ARG A 7 12.90 -6.04 25.85
C ARG A 7 11.45 -5.91 26.29
N LYS A 8 11.19 -5.01 27.25
CA LYS A 8 9.83 -4.69 27.67
C LYS A 8 9.08 -4.00 26.54
N VAL A 9 7.94 -4.57 26.13
CA VAL A 9 7.05 -3.99 25.14
C VAL A 9 5.65 -3.85 25.68
N ARG A 10 4.91 -2.86 25.21
CA ARG A 10 3.51 -2.61 25.53
C ARG A 10 2.73 -2.47 24.23
N MET A 11 1.63 -3.19 24.11
CA MET A 11 0.65 -2.93 23.06
C MET A 11 -0.10 -1.63 23.38
N VAL A 12 -0.28 -0.80 22.38
CA VAL A 12 -1.08 0.43 22.43
C VAL A 12 -2.21 0.35 21.40
N THR A 13 -3.33 0.97 21.67
CA THR A 13 -4.50 1.02 20.78
C THR A 13 -4.54 2.29 19.94
N SER A 14 -3.66 3.23 20.23
CA SER A 14 -3.49 4.46 19.46
C SER A 14 -2.01 4.79 19.36
N VAL A 15 -1.62 5.40 18.25
CA VAL A 15 -0.25 5.86 18.03
C VAL A 15 -0.02 7.12 18.88
N PRO A 16 1.02 7.14 19.74
CA PRO A 16 1.39 8.36 20.45
C PRO A 16 1.79 9.47 19.49
N ALA A 17 1.53 10.72 19.88
CA ALA A 17 1.96 11.88 19.08
C ALA A 17 3.50 11.92 18.95
N GLY A 18 3.98 12.28 17.78
CA GLY A 18 5.42 12.50 17.54
C GLY A 18 6.25 11.23 17.40
N VAL A 19 5.62 10.06 17.21
CA VAL A 19 6.38 8.84 16.86
C VAL A 19 6.67 8.78 15.37
N SER A 20 7.82 8.21 15.04
CA SER A 20 8.18 7.73 13.72
C SER A 20 8.24 6.20 13.73
N TYR A 21 8.11 5.57 12.58
CA TYR A 21 8.54 4.19 12.47
C TYR A 21 9.99 4.14 11.95
N GLU A 22 10.70 3.10 12.35
CA GLU A 22 12.10 2.90 11.97
C GLU A 22 12.13 1.86 10.84
N GLU A 23 12.86 2.16 9.79
CA GLU A 23 13.09 1.27 8.66
C GLU A 23 14.59 1.03 8.51
N VAL A 24 14.96 -0.24 8.42
CA VAL A 24 16.33 -0.64 8.10
C VAL A 24 16.47 -0.62 6.58
N TRP A 25 17.37 0.21 6.10
CA TRP A 25 17.65 0.32 4.68
C TRP A 25 18.92 -0.46 4.32
N PRO A 26 18.84 -1.45 3.42
CA PRO A 26 20.04 -2.17 2.96
C PRO A 26 20.94 -1.21 2.18
N GLU A 27 22.26 -1.41 2.29
CA GLU A 27 23.22 -0.75 1.40
C GLU A 27 22.98 -1.25 -0.03
N LEU A 28 22.47 -0.37 -0.88
CA LEU A 28 22.34 -0.59 -2.31
C LEU A 28 23.34 0.32 -3.02
N GLU A 29 24.22 -0.25 -3.84
CA GLU A 29 25.23 0.50 -4.57
C GLU A 29 24.57 1.55 -5.49
N GLY A 30 24.86 2.83 -5.24
CA GLY A 30 24.34 3.96 -6.01
C GLY A 30 22.92 4.42 -5.67
N PHE A 31 22.26 3.83 -4.66
CA PHE A 31 20.94 4.25 -4.21
C PHE A 31 20.85 4.18 -2.69
N GLY A 32 20.82 5.33 -2.06
CA GLY A 32 20.73 5.45 -0.60
C GLY A 32 19.36 5.93 -0.14
N PRO A 33 19.10 5.82 1.17
CA PRO A 33 17.89 6.37 1.77
C PRO A 33 17.74 7.87 1.53
N ASP A 34 18.84 8.61 1.47
CA ASP A 34 18.85 10.04 1.16
C ASP A 34 18.31 10.34 -0.25
N ASP A 35 18.42 9.36 -1.16
CA ASP A 35 17.89 9.46 -2.52
C ASP A 35 16.37 9.24 -2.57
N PHE A 36 15.84 8.40 -1.70
CA PHE A 36 14.41 8.12 -1.62
C PHE A 36 13.67 9.07 -0.66
N TYR A 37 14.29 9.38 0.48
CA TYR A 37 13.68 10.18 1.55
C TYR A 37 14.26 11.59 1.69
N GLY A 38 15.16 12.01 0.82
CA GLY A 38 15.76 13.36 0.89
C GLY A 38 14.76 14.52 0.78
N MET A 39 13.50 14.20 0.66
CA MET A 39 12.38 15.14 0.65
C MET A 39 11.45 14.98 1.87
N LEU A 40 11.57 13.89 2.61
CA LEU A 40 10.93 13.73 3.89
C LEU A 40 11.96 14.14 4.94
N GLU A 41 11.58 14.91 5.96
CA GLU A 41 12.46 15.20 7.10
C GLU A 41 12.75 13.88 7.82
N VAL A 42 13.68 13.10 7.27
CA VAL A 42 14.15 11.86 7.85
C VAL A 42 15.17 12.21 8.90
N THR A 43 14.83 11.99 10.15
CA THR A 43 15.81 12.09 11.24
C THR A 43 16.60 10.78 11.26
N PRO A 44 17.94 10.80 11.09
CA PRO A 44 18.74 9.59 11.27
C PRO A 44 18.48 9.07 12.68
N ALA A 45 17.91 7.88 12.80
CA ALA A 45 17.99 7.12 14.04
C ALA A 45 19.43 6.63 14.17
N ALA A 46 19.91 6.42 15.39
CA ALA A 46 21.29 6.04 15.65
C ALA A 46 21.69 4.80 14.83
N ASP A 47 22.91 4.83 14.27
CA ASP A 47 23.51 3.65 13.68
C ASP A 47 23.45 2.51 14.69
N ASP A 48 23.00 1.34 14.27
CA ASP A 48 23.12 0.16 15.11
C ASP A 48 24.57 -0.37 15.11
N ASP A 49 24.87 -1.27 16.03
CA ASP A 49 26.21 -1.89 16.15
C ASP A 49 26.60 -2.75 14.91
N ALA A 50 25.66 -3.00 14.01
CA ALA A 50 25.86 -3.75 12.75
C ALA A 50 26.17 -2.84 11.55
N GLY A 51 26.13 -1.52 11.72
CA GLY A 51 26.34 -0.54 10.66
C GLY A 51 25.15 -0.39 9.71
N GLU A 52 23.98 -0.91 10.09
CA GLU A 52 22.75 -0.72 9.35
C GLU A 52 22.20 0.70 9.55
N ARG A 53 21.80 1.35 8.48
CA ARG A 53 21.19 2.66 8.55
C ARG A 53 19.72 2.53 8.99
N ILE A 54 19.41 3.00 10.18
CA ILE A 54 18.04 3.08 10.69
C ILE A 54 17.50 4.48 10.42
N LEU A 55 16.43 4.54 9.66
CA LEU A 55 15.75 5.78 9.32
C LEU A 55 14.46 5.92 10.12
N GLY A 56 14.31 7.05 10.81
CA GLY A 56 13.04 7.43 11.40
C GLY A 56 12.16 8.09 10.35
N ILE A 57 11.13 7.39 9.86
CA ILE A 57 10.19 7.94 8.90
C ILE A 57 9.04 8.60 9.65
N PRO A 58 8.80 9.92 9.43
CA PRO A 58 7.64 10.58 10.01
C PRO A 58 6.36 9.89 9.53
N THR A 59 5.41 9.70 10.44
CA THR A 59 4.09 9.14 10.09
C THR A 59 3.23 10.11 9.26
N ALA A 60 3.82 11.16 8.69
CA ALA A 60 3.13 12.18 7.92
C ALA A 60 2.45 11.66 6.65
N MET A 61 2.89 10.51 6.13
CA MET A 61 2.27 9.85 4.97
C MET A 61 1.11 8.93 5.36
N ALA A 62 0.95 8.62 6.65
CA ALA A 62 -0.14 7.79 7.15
C ALA A 62 -1.27 8.66 7.72
N ALA A 63 -2.48 8.12 7.74
CA ALA A 63 -3.61 8.80 8.39
C ALA A 63 -3.26 9.09 9.86
N PRO A 64 -3.55 10.30 10.39
CA PRO A 64 -3.22 10.67 11.76
C PRO A 64 -3.66 9.63 12.79
N GLY A 65 -2.77 9.27 13.70
CA GLY A 65 -3.03 8.29 14.74
C GLY A 65 -2.93 6.83 14.29
N THR A 66 -2.41 6.57 13.10
CA THR A 66 -2.18 5.23 12.55
C THR A 66 -0.69 4.99 12.25
N LEU A 67 -0.32 3.70 12.11
CA LEU A 67 0.98 3.25 11.61
C LEU A 67 0.74 2.47 10.30
N LEU A 68 0.02 3.09 9.38
CA LEU A 68 -0.21 2.54 8.05
C LEU A 68 0.98 2.87 7.15
N ASP A 69 1.29 1.97 6.25
CA ASP A 69 2.46 2.06 5.38
C ASP A 69 2.40 3.29 4.47
N LEU A 70 1.50 3.33 3.50
CA LEU A 70 1.38 4.43 2.55
C LEU A 70 0.00 5.08 2.54
N ALA A 71 -1.08 4.32 2.71
CA ALA A 71 -2.44 4.81 2.61
C ALA A 71 -3.33 4.32 3.73
N ALA A 72 -4.41 5.05 4.00
CA ALA A 72 -5.39 4.67 5.00
C ALA A 72 -6.09 3.35 4.66
N LEU A 73 -6.34 3.12 3.38
CA LEU A 73 -7.03 1.94 2.89
C LEU A 73 -6.32 1.35 1.67
N HIS A 74 -6.26 0.02 1.64
CA HIS A 74 -5.97 -0.78 0.46
C HIS A 74 -7.24 -1.53 0.06
N ILE A 75 -7.67 -1.38 -1.17
CA ILE A 75 -8.82 -2.07 -1.73
C ILE A 75 -8.38 -3.05 -2.82
N LEU A 76 -9.16 -4.10 -3.01
CA LEU A 76 -8.93 -5.10 -4.04
C LEU A 76 -10.28 -5.55 -4.59
N THR A 77 -10.33 -6.01 -5.84
CA THR A 77 -11.56 -6.55 -6.46
C THR A 77 -11.45 -8.06 -6.70
N THR A 78 -12.60 -8.72 -6.78
CA THR A 78 -12.67 -10.13 -7.15
C THR A 78 -12.24 -10.35 -8.60
N SER A 79 -12.51 -9.40 -9.49
CA SER A 79 -12.07 -9.47 -10.90
C SER A 79 -10.54 -9.44 -11.05
N THR A 80 -9.85 -8.68 -10.21
CA THR A 80 -8.37 -8.68 -10.18
C THR A 80 -7.83 -10.03 -9.75
N LEU A 81 -8.37 -10.63 -8.69
CA LEU A 81 -7.97 -11.98 -8.26
C LEU A 81 -8.26 -13.03 -9.33
N ALA A 82 -9.44 -12.96 -9.97
CA ALA A 82 -9.81 -13.88 -11.05
C ALA A 82 -8.89 -13.73 -12.27
N THR A 83 -8.50 -12.49 -12.61
CA THR A 83 -7.56 -12.22 -13.70
C THR A 83 -6.19 -12.82 -13.42
N LEU A 84 -5.66 -12.60 -12.25
CA LEU A 84 -4.37 -13.16 -11.84
C LEU A 84 -4.40 -14.70 -11.77
N ALA A 85 -5.51 -15.27 -11.30
CA ALA A 85 -5.72 -16.72 -11.28
C ALA A 85 -5.78 -17.32 -12.69
N ALA A 86 -6.38 -16.62 -13.64
CA ALA A 86 -6.41 -17.07 -15.04
C ALA A 86 -5.01 -17.04 -15.68
N GLU A 87 -4.15 -16.10 -15.30
CA GLU A 87 -2.78 -15.97 -15.79
C GLU A 87 -1.79 -16.98 -15.19
N HIS A 88 -2.08 -17.45 -13.99
CA HIS A 88 -1.30 -18.48 -13.30
C HIS A 88 -2.25 -19.37 -12.46
N PRO A 89 -2.91 -20.36 -13.10
CA PRO A 89 -3.93 -21.18 -12.43
C PRO A 89 -3.39 -22.08 -11.31
N GLU A 90 -2.10 -22.37 -11.31
CA GLU A 90 -1.46 -23.18 -10.26
C GLU A 90 -1.22 -22.36 -8.97
N GLY A 91 -1.25 -21.04 -9.07
CA GLY A 91 -1.06 -20.13 -7.94
C GLY A 91 -2.29 -20.10 -7.02
N ARG A 92 -2.04 -20.03 -5.72
CA ARG A 92 -3.11 -19.85 -4.75
C ARG A 92 -3.39 -18.35 -4.55
N TRP A 93 -4.33 -17.81 -5.31
CA TRP A 93 -4.71 -16.40 -5.36
C TRP A 93 -5.73 -16.04 -4.28
N ASP A 94 -5.27 -16.10 -3.04
CA ASP A 94 -6.05 -15.79 -1.85
C ASP A 94 -5.88 -14.30 -1.52
N ASP A 95 -6.97 -13.59 -1.20
CA ASP A 95 -6.95 -12.17 -0.87
C ASP A 95 -6.06 -11.86 0.33
N ARG A 96 -5.89 -12.82 1.26
CA ARG A 96 -4.99 -12.69 2.42
C ARG A 96 -3.54 -12.38 2.01
N ARG A 97 -3.08 -12.84 0.84
CA ARG A 97 -1.74 -12.51 0.33
C ARG A 97 -1.56 -11.02 0.08
N PHE A 98 -2.63 -10.36 -0.33
CA PHE A 98 -2.64 -8.94 -0.68
C PHE A 98 -3.06 -8.04 0.48
N ARG A 99 -3.69 -8.61 1.51
CA ARG A 99 -4.10 -7.92 2.75
C ARG A 99 -4.96 -6.68 2.49
N PRO A 100 -6.01 -6.75 1.68
CA PRO A 100 -6.89 -5.60 1.49
C PRO A 100 -7.66 -5.28 2.78
N ASN A 101 -7.95 -4.00 3.01
CA ASN A 101 -8.89 -3.59 4.03
C ASN A 101 -10.33 -3.87 3.58
N ILE A 102 -10.58 -3.75 2.28
CA ILE A 102 -11.88 -4.00 1.67
C ILE A 102 -11.68 -4.80 0.37
N LEU A 103 -12.35 -5.95 0.29
CA LEU A 103 -12.48 -6.70 -0.96
C LEU A 103 -13.86 -6.37 -1.56
N PHE A 104 -13.87 -5.86 -2.78
CA PHE A 104 -15.08 -5.59 -3.52
C PHE A 104 -15.42 -6.76 -4.46
N ASP A 105 -16.65 -7.23 -4.36
CA ASP A 105 -17.21 -8.15 -5.34
C ASP A 105 -17.73 -7.35 -6.54
N ASP A 106 -16.95 -7.31 -7.60
CA ASP A 106 -17.31 -6.70 -8.89
C ASP A 106 -17.59 -7.75 -9.97
N GLY A 107 -17.73 -9.00 -9.54
CA GLY A 107 -17.91 -10.17 -10.38
C GLY A 107 -16.59 -10.73 -10.90
N ASP A 108 -16.49 -12.05 -10.91
CA ASP A 108 -15.29 -12.78 -11.35
C ASP A 108 -15.14 -12.69 -12.87
N ARG A 109 -14.55 -11.60 -13.36
CA ARG A 109 -14.33 -11.34 -14.79
C ARG A 109 -12.85 -11.34 -15.13
N PRO A 110 -12.27 -12.48 -15.54
CA PRO A 110 -10.88 -12.53 -15.97
C PRO A 110 -10.61 -11.53 -17.11
N GLY A 111 -9.46 -10.85 -17.04
CA GLY A 111 -9.08 -9.80 -17.98
C GLY A 111 -9.47 -8.38 -17.51
N ALA A 112 -10.07 -8.26 -16.33
CA ALA A 112 -10.38 -6.97 -15.70
C ALA A 112 -9.53 -6.75 -14.44
N TYR A 113 -9.21 -5.49 -14.18
CA TYR A 113 -8.66 -4.98 -12.92
C TYR A 113 -9.63 -3.87 -12.50
N GLY A 114 -10.68 -4.24 -11.76
CA GLY A 114 -11.81 -3.38 -11.52
C GLY A 114 -11.44 -2.06 -10.85
N GLU A 115 -10.59 -2.14 -9.85
CA GLU A 115 -10.14 -0.97 -9.09
C GLU A 115 -9.30 0.02 -9.90
N ASP A 116 -8.61 -0.43 -10.96
CA ASP A 116 -7.83 0.46 -11.82
C ASP A 116 -8.72 1.48 -12.55
N GLY A 117 -9.95 1.08 -12.87
CA GLY A 117 -10.94 1.95 -13.50
C GLY A 117 -11.55 3.00 -12.54
N TRP A 118 -11.26 2.90 -11.26
CA TRP A 118 -11.81 3.79 -10.22
C TRP A 118 -10.81 4.84 -9.74
N ILE A 119 -9.56 4.80 -10.24
CA ILE A 119 -8.54 5.78 -9.86
C ILE A 119 -9.01 7.19 -10.22
N GLY A 120 -8.93 8.12 -9.27
CA GLY A 120 -9.46 9.47 -9.39
C GLY A 120 -10.97 9.59 -9.17
N CYS A 121 -11.67 8.50 -8.83
CA CYS A 121 -13.09 8.50 -8.50
C CYS A 121 -13.31 8.40 -6.99
N ASP A 122 -14.52 8.71 -6.57
CA ASP A 122 -15.02 8.41 -5.23
C ASP A 122 -15.89 7.17 -5.26
N LEU A 123 -15.79 6.34 -4.22
CA LEU A 123 -16.70 5.22 -3.97
C LEU A 123 -17.60 5.56 -2.79
N GLN A 124 -18.90 5.57 -3.00
CA GLN A 124 -19.89 5.54 -1.94
C GLN A 124 -20.07 4.08 -1.51
N ILE A 125 -19.83 3.76 -0.24
CA ILE A 125 -19.96 2.43 0.35
C ILE A 125 -21.10 2.48 1.35
N GLY A 126 -22.16 1.73 1.09
CA GLY A 126 -23.39 1.82 1.86
C GLY A 126 -23.95 3.23 1.88
N GLU A 127 -24.61 3.61 2.99
CA GLU A 127 -25.27 4.92 3.11
C GLU A 127 -24.35 6.03 3.61
N GLN A 128 -23.25 5.71 4.27
CA GLN A 128 -22.50 6.68 5.09
C GLN A 128 -21.08 6.92 4.59
N ALA A 129 -20.33 5.84 4.29
CA ALA A 129 -18.91 5.94 4.02
C ALA A 129 -18.64 6.34 2.57
N ARG A 130 -17.66 7.25 2.39
CA ARG A 130 -17.15 7.59 1.06
C ARG A 130 -15.62 7.61 1.09
N VAL A 131 -15.02 6.96 0.11
CA VAL A 131 -13.58 6.90 -0.06
C VAL A 131 -13.17 7.42 -1.43
N HIS A 132 -12.01 8.05 -1.52
CA HIS A 132 -11.40 8.48 -2.77
C HIS A 132 -10.33 7.48 -3.18
N ILE A 133 -10.32 7.05 -4.43
CA ILE A 133 -9.33 6.12 -4.97
C ILE A 133 -8.17 6.93 -5.55
N VAL A 134 -7.00 6.80 -4.93
CA VAL A 134 -5.86 7.68 -5.21
C VAL A 134 -4.94 7.12 -6.28
N ALA A 135 -4.50 5.87 -6.13
CA ALA A 135 -3.46 5.30 -6.98
C ALA A 135 -3.49 3.76 -6.98
N PRO A 136 -2.93 3.11 -8.00
CA PRO A 136 -2.69 1.67 -7.95
C PRO A 136 -1.77 1.32 -6.79
N THR A 137 -1.96 0.13 -6.19
CA THR A 137 -1.10 -0.35 -5.09
C THR A 137 0.10 -1.12 -5.65
N PRO A 138 1.34 -0.58 -5.54
CA PRO A 138 2.54 -1.32 -5.88
C PRO A 138 2.75 -2.48 -4.90
N ARG A 139 3.18 -3.61 -5.43
CA ARG A 139 3.34 -4.83 -4.63
C ARG A 139 4.81 -5.12 -4.41
N CYS A 140 5.17 -5.28 -3.14
CA CYS A 140 6.47 -5.78 -2.70
C CYS A 140 6.48 -7.31 -2.65
N VAL A 141 7.48 -7.90 -2.02
CA VAL A 141 7.65 -9.35 -1.88
C VAL A 141 6.57 -10.02 -0.98
N MET A 142 5.89 -9.27 -0.13
CA MET A 142 4.95 -9.81 0.88
C MET A 142 3.92 -10.82 0.35
N PRO A 143 3.27 -10.62 -0.82
CA PRO A 143 2.32 -11.60 -1.34
C PRO A 143 2.93 -12.96 -1.64
N THR A 144 4.24 -13.07 -1.83
CA THR A 144 4.94 -14.32 -2.13
C THR A 144 5.30 -15.12 -0.89
N LEU A 145 5.34 -14.46 0.27
CA LEU A 145 5.79 -15.08 1.51
C LEU A 145 4.74 -16.05 2.07
N GLU A 146 5.20 -16.94 2.93
CA GLU A 146 4.34 -17.84 3.68
C GLU A 146 3.43 -17.06 4.63
N GLN A 147 2.12 -17.37 4.60
CA GLN A 147 1.09 -16.72 5.43
C GLN A 147 0.10 -17.78 5.92
N GLY A 148 0.32 -18.28 7.13
CA GLY A 148 -0.54 -19.33 7.69
C GLY A 148 -0.50 -20.62 6.87
N ASP A 149 -1.62 -20.95 6.22
CA ASP A 149 -1.76 -22.13 5.34
C ASP A 149 -1.39 -21.85 3.88
N LEU A 150 -1.01 -20.60 3.56
CA LEU A 150 -0.55 -20.20 2.24
C LEU A 150 0.98 -20.36 2.18
N GLY A 151 1.45 -21.36 1.48
CA GLY A 151 2.89 -21.59 1.28
C GLY A 151 3.57 -20.47 0.52
N HIS A 152 4.89 -20.41 0.62
CA HIS A 152 5.72 -19.52 -0.17
C HIS A 152 5.56 -19.79 -1.68
N ASP A 153 5.36 -18.70 -2.47
CA ASP A 153 5.16 -18.81 -3.91
C ASP A 153 5.70 -17.57 -4.64
N HIS A 154 6.87 -17.70 -5.27
CA HIS A 154 7.50 -16.61 -6.03
C HIS A 154 6.70 -16.20 -7.27
N GLU A 155 5.92 -17.10 -7.85
CA GLU A 155 5.20 -16.82 -9.09
C GLU A 155 4.05 -15.82 -8.87
N ILE A 156 3.59 -15.63 -7.63
CA ILE A 156 2.57 -14.62 -7.30
C ILE A 156 3.03 -13.23 -7.76
N LEU A 157 4.17 -12.74 -7.27
CA LEU A 157 4.65 -11.41 -7.64
C LEU A 157 5.15 -11.35 -9.08
N ARG A 158 5.77 -12.42 -9.59
CA ARG A 158 6.21 -12.50 -10.99
C ARG A 158 5.03 -12.40 -11.96
N THR A 159 3.93 -13.06 -11.66
CA THR A 159 2.71 -12.95 -12.45
C THR A 159 2.16 -11.53 -12.44
N VAL A 160 2.01 -10.91 -11.26
CA VAL A 160 1.58 -9.51 -11.17
C VAL A 160 2.51 -8.60 -11.99
N ALA A 161 3.83 -8.78 -11.86
CA ALA A 161 4.82 -7.97 -12.59
C ALA A 161 4.75 -8.17 -14.12
N ARG A 162 4.36 -9.34 -14.58
CA ARG A 162 4.21 -9.68 -16.01
C ARG A 162 2.94 -9.08 -16.60
N VAL A 163 1.82 -9.11 -15.86
CA VAL A 163 0.50 -8.83 -16.46
C VAL A 163 -0.14 -7.53 -16.00
N ASN A 164 0.28 -6.95 -14.88
CA ASN A 164 -0.29 -5.70 -14.36
C ASN A 164 0.77 -4.73 -13.85
N ARG A 165 1.52 -4.13 -14.78
CA ARG A 165 2.40 -3.00 -14.46
C ARG A 165 1.65 -1.69 -14.69
N ARG A 166 1.72 -0.80 -13.68
CA ARG A 166 1.09 0.51 -13.72
C ARG A 166 2.10 1.61 -13.47
N GLN A 167 1.93 2.72 -14.18
CA GLN A 167 2.69 3.93 -13.94
C GLN A 167 2.17 4.62 -12.67
N LEU A 168 3.05 4.90 -11.73
CA LEU A 168 2.75 5.67 -10.52
C LEU A 168 3.37 7.06 -10.65
N GLY A 169 2.69 7.95 -11.35
CA GLY A 169 3.20 9.29 -11.61
C GLY A 169 4.65 9.23 -12.13
N GLU A 170 5.51 10.00 -11.51
CA GLU A 170 6.92 10.08 -11.84
C GLU A 170 7.80 9.00 -11.18
N LEU A 171 7.22 8.22 -10.26
CA LEU A 171 7.97 7.15 -9.59
C LEU A 171 8.33 5.98 -10.51
N GLY A 172 7.69 5.87 -11.68
CA GLY A 172 7.95 4.80 -12.62
C GLY A 172 6.88 3.72 -12.66
N SER A 173 7.22 2.57 -13.26
CA SER A 173 6.28 1.49 -13.52
C SER A 173 6.48 0.34 -12.53
N PHE A 174 5.43 0.00 -11.79
CA PHE A 174 5.43 -1.01 -10.73
C PHE A 174 4.45 -2.15 -11.02
N ALA A 175 4.75 -3.33 -10.48
CA ALA A 175 3.79 -4.43 -10.39
C ALA A 175 2.68 -4.04 -9.42
N CYS A 176 1.44 -3.94 -9.87
CA CYS A 176 0.33 -3.45 -9.06
C CYS A 176 -0.82 -4.47 -8.97
N ALA A 177 -1.43 -4.54 -7.80
CA ALA A 177 -2.69 -5.26 -7.58
C ALA A 177 -3.43 -4.60 -6.41
N GLY A 178 -4.64 -4.13 -6.67
CA GLY A 178 -5.40 -3.30 -5.76
C GLY A 178 -5.13 -1.81 -5.96
N ALA A 179 -5.84 -0.99 -5.21
CA ALA A 179 -5.69 0.46 -5.21
C ALA A 179 -5.66 1.03 -3.79
N TYR A 180 -4.92 2.11 -3.62
CA TYR A 180 -4.92 2.90 -2.40
C TYR A 180 -6.10 3.85 -2.37
N ALA A 181 -6.68 4.01 -1.19
CA ALA A 181 -7.79 4.92 -1.00
C ALA A 181 -7.67 5.73 0.31
N GLU A 182 -8.26 6.91 0.29
CA GLU A 182 -8.39 7.81 1.41
C GLU A 182 -9.86 7.96 1.83
N VAL A 183 -10.10 8.14 3.12
CA VAL A 183 -11.45 8.34 3.65
C VAL A 183 -11.88 9.79 3.44
N VAL A 184 -12.88 10.01 2.61
CA VAL A 184 -13.49 11.33 2.38
C VAL A 184 -14.60 11.61 3.40
N THR A 185 -15.45 10.62 3.62
CA THR A 185 -16.52 10.72 4.62
C THR A 185 -16.47 9.45 5.47
N PRO A 186 -16.23 9.57 6.78
CA PRO A 186 -16.24 8.39 7.65
C PRO A 186 -17.66 7.84 7.80
N GLY A 187 -17.74 6.53 8.00
CA GLY A 187 -19.00 5.84 8.20
C GLY A 187 -18.82 4.39 8.58
N VAL A 188 -19.90 3.72 8.86
CA VAL A 188 -19.91 2.27 9.15
C VAL A 188 -20.04 1.52 7.84
N VAL A 189 -19.11 0.62 7.58
CA VAL A 189 -19.11 -0.29 6.42
C VAL A 189 -19.40 -1.71 6.90
N ARG A 190 -20.24 -2.42 6.19
CA ARG A 190 -20.63 -3.81 6.49
C ARG A 190 -20.45 -4.68 5.24
N THR A 191 -20.13 -5.93 5.46
CA THR A 191 -20.14 -6.92 4.37
C THR A 191 -21.51 -6.94 3.70
N GLY A 192 -21.53 -6.82 2.37
CA GLY A 192 -22.74 -6.78 1.56
C GLY A 192 -23.29 -5.37 1.30
N ASP A 193 -22.65 -4.32 1.85
CA ASP A 193 -23.03 -2.95 1.52
C ASP A 193 -22.86 -2.68 0.02
N PRO A 194 -23.81 -2.02 -0.64
CA PRO A 194 -23.69 -1.66 -2.03
C PRO A 194 -22.60 -0.60 -2.23
N VAL A 195 -21.94 -0.66 -3.38
CA VAL A 195 -20.90 0.30 -3.77
C VAL A 195 -21.29 1.01 -5.04
N THR A 196 -21.18 2.33 -5.04
CA THR A 196 -21.44 3.17 -6.21
C THR A 196 -20.22 4.02 -6.52
N VAL A 197 -19.74 3.94 -7.76
CA VAL A 197 -18.66 4.78 -8.27
C VAL A 197 -19.24 6.13 -8.69
N THR A 198 -18.63 7.21 -8.22
CA THR A 198 -19.03 8.58 -8.55
C THR A 198 -17.81 9.40 -8.98
N SER A 199 -18.03 10.46 -9.73
CA SER A 199 -16.96 11.42 -10.03
C SER A 199 -16.45 12.03 -8.73
N SER A 200 -15.13 12.18 -8.62
CA SER A 200 -14.53 12.73 -7.41
C SER A 200 -14.90 14.20 -7.22
N VAL A 201 -15.08 14.55 -5.95
CA VAL A 201 -15.13 15.94 -5.47
C VAL A 201 -13.85 16.32 -4.74
N VAL A 202 -12.91 15.38 -4.57
CA VAL A 202 -11.62 15.61 -3.91
C VAL A 202 -10.73 16.41 -4.84
N GLN A 203 -10.28 17.57 -4.37
CA GLN A 203 -9.35 18.44 -5.10
C GLN A 203 -7.89 18.20 -4.71
N HIS A 204 -7.65 17.65 -3.52
CA HIS A 204 -6.34 17.33 -2.98
C HIS A 204 -6.36 15.98 -2.27
N SER A 205 -5.34 15.18 -2.53
CA SER A 205 -5.05 13.94 -1.83
C SER A 205 -3.65 14.02 -1.26
N ALA A 206 -3.51 13.85 0.06
CA ALA A 206 -2.20 13.90 0.72
C ALA A 206 -1.25 12.83 0.16
N LEU A 207 -1.77 11.65 -0.16
CA LEU A 207 -0.99 10.59 -0.78
C LEU A 207 -0.55 10.95 -2.20
N ALA A 208 -1.45 11.52 -3.01
CA ALA A 208 -1.10 11.94 -4.37
C ALA A 208 -0.03 13.04 -4.35
N ASP A 209 -0.17 14.02 -3.48
CA ASP A 209 0.80 15.11 -3.30
C ASP A 209 2.16 14.57 -2.84
N ALA A 210 2.19 13.60 -1.92
CA ALA A 210 3.42 12.94 -1.46
C ALA A 210 4.09 12.15 -2.60
N MET A 211 3.32 11.40 -3.38
CA MET A 211 3.85 10.64 -4.52
C MET A 211 4.42 11.57 -5.60
N GLU A 212 3.78 12.71 -5.86
CA GLU A 212 4.27 13.72 -6.80
C GLU A 212 5.58 14.36 -6.30
N MET A 213 5.66 14.72 -5.01
CA MET A 213 6.88 15.25 -4.40
C MET A 213 8.06 14.27 -4.51
N ILE A 214 7.84 12.99 -4.20
CA ILE A 214 8.86 11.95 -4.30
C ILE A 214 9.35 11.84 -5.75
N GLY A 215 8.44 11.78 -6.71
CA GLY A 215 8.78 11.71 -8.14
C GLY A 215 9.54 12.93 -8.64
N ALA A 216 9.16 14.15 -8.20
CA ALA A 216 9.85 15.38 -8.57
C ALA A 216 11.30 15.42 -8.06
N GLY A 217 11.55 14.93 -6.85
CA GLY A 217 12.90 14.89 -6.30
C GLY A 217 13.80 13.85 -6.94
N MET A 218 13.25 12.73 -7.40
CA MET A 218 14.03 11.75 -8.17
C MET A 218 14.56 12.36 -9.46
N ARG A 219 13.76 13.17 -10.18
CA ARG A 219 14.19 13.86 -11.40
C ARG A 219 15.23 14.96 -11.19
N ALA A 220 15.18 15.63 -10.07
CA ALA A 220 16.13 16.72 -9.80
C ALA A 220 17.59 16.23 -9.62
N ARG A 221 17.80 14.92 -9.57
CA ARG A 221 19.09 14.25 -9.35
C ARG A 221 19.62 13.53 -10.61
N GLU A 222 18.81 13.44 -11.68
CA GLU A 222 19.26 12.99 -13.01
C GLU A 222 19.90 14.17 -13.78
#